data_d4abc71eda043382feea5ac5893960f6
#
_entry.id   d4abc71eda043382feea5ac5893960f6
#
_cell.length_a   1.000
_cell.length_b   1.000
_cell.length_c   1.000
_cell.angle_alpha   90.00
_cell.angle_beta   90.00
_cell.angle_gamma   90.00
#
_symmetry.space_group_name_H-M   'P 1'
#
loop_
_entity.id
_entity.type
_entity.pdbx_description
1 polymer ?
#
loop_
_entity_poly.entity_id
_entity_poly.type
_entity_poly.pdbx_seq_one_letter_code
_entity_poly.pdbx_strand_id
1 'polypeptide(L)'
;RLLMTMGMYRERDTEEDFAYVRNYRNMIQGELSELFPCELQVHSSSAFLILEENCRLGRTFPEENTLSDIVLLLYQLLQEEIRTGRVEVPLDEQIRLPKENFQRLVEKCKEQFGVGFNKTYREMIFAEFYREVYDYMENLMMIEQAYGDIYIRSVAGKIMGKYPEDFGKEDKGDE
;
A
#
# COMPACT_ATOMS: atom_id res chain seq x y z
N ARG A 1 -14.06 -5.16 -11.71
CA ARG A 1 -13.41 -4.46 -10.55
C ARG A 1 -12.05 -5.08 -10.24
N LEU A 2 -11.92 -6.36 -9.96
CA LEU A 2 -10.63 -7.02 -9.63
C LEU A 2 -9.47 -6.67 -10.59
N LEU A 3 -9.75 -6.50 -11.88
CA LEU A 3 -8.74 -6.15 -12.91
C LEU A 3 -8.53 -4.65 -13.09
N MET A 4 -9.41 -3.82 -12.53
CA MET A 4 -9.41 -2.37 -12.75
C MET A 4 -8.96 -1.57 -11.53
N THR A 5 -8.84 -2.22 -10.37
CA THR A 5 -8.48 -1.62 -9.09
C THR A 5 -7.41 -2.46 -8.40
N MET A 6 -6.70 -1.86 -7.46
CA MET A 6 -5.67 -2.56 -6.65
C MET A 6 -6.23 -3.68 -5.78
N GLY A 7 -7.52 -3.66 -5.51
CA GLY A 7 -8.22 -4.66 -4.75
C GLY A 7 -9.71 -4.38 -4.69
N MET A 8 -10.49 -5.39 -4.35
CA MET A 8 -11.90 -5.26 -4.03
C MET A 8 -12.05 -5.31 -2.52
N TYR A 9 -12.76 -4.33 -1.96
CA TYR A 9 -13.05 -4.27 -0.53
C TYR A 9 -14.52 -4.53 -0.29
N ARG A 10 -14.82 -5.21 0.83
CA ARG A 10 -16.18 -5.48 1.27
C ARG A 10 -16.77 -4.22 1.87
N GLU A 11 -17.53 -3.50 1.08
CA GLU A 11 -18.23 -2.26 1.44
C GLU A 11 -19.71 -2.42 1.10
N ARG A 12 -20.53 -1.47 1.57
CA ARG A 12 -21.98 -1.51 1.32
C ARG A 12 -22.32 -1.63 -0.17
N ASP A 13 -21.59 -0.91 -1.02
CA ASP A 13 -21.84 -0.84 -2.46
C ASP A 13 -21.20 -2.01 -3.24
N THR A 14 -20.35 -2.81 -2.59
CA THR A 14 -19.63 -3.93 -3.19
C THR A 14 -19.97 -5.27 -2.52
N GLU A 15 -20.85 -5.31 -1.55
CA GLU A 15 -21.18 -6.51 -0.76
C GLU A 15 -21.59 -7.69 -1.63
N GLU A 16 -22.45 -7.48 -2.61
CA GLU A 16 -22.92 -8.54 -3.51
C GLU A 16 -21.79 -9.04 -4.42
N ASP A 17 -21.02 -8.14 -5.01
CA ASP A 17 -19.87 -8.47 -5.85
C ASP A 17 -18.81 -9.23 -5.04
N PHE A 18 -18.55 -8.78 -3.82
CA PHE A 18 -17.59 -9.42 -2.92
C PHE A 18 -18.06 -10.83 -2.50
N ALA A 19 -19.33 -10.99 -2.16
CA ALA A 19 -19.92 -12.29 -1.86
C ALA A 19 -19.83 -13.24 -3.06
N TYR A 20 -20.05 -12.75 -4.29
CA TYR A 20 -19.88 -13.53 -5.50
C TYR A 20 -18.42 -13.99 -5.65
N VAL A 21 -17.45 -13.07 -5.59
CA VAL A 21 -16.02 -13.41 -5.67
C VAL A 21 -15.63 -14.44 -4.63
N ARG A 22 -16.07 -14.27 -3.39
CA ARG A 22 -15.77 -15.20 -2.28
C ARG A 22 -16.34 -16.60 -2.51
N ASN A 23 -17.59 -16.67 -2.97
CA ASN A 23 -18.28 -17.96 -3.18
C ASN A 23 -17.73 -18.72 -4.40
N TYR A 24 -17.34 -18.01 -5.45
CA TYR A 24 -16.87 -18.59 -6.72
C TYR A 24 -15.37 -18.45 -6.95
N ARG A 25 -14.60 -18.21 -5.90
CA ARG A 25 -13.16 -17.91 -5.98
C ARG A 25 -12.34 -18.90 -6.82
N ASN A 26 -12.64 -20.22 -6.70
CA ASN A 26 -11.90 -21.25 -7.44
C ASN A 26 -12.20 -21.22 -8.94
N MET A 27 -13.47 -20.97 -9.31
CA MET A 27 -13.88 -20.83 -10.69
C MET A 27 -13.25 -19.56 -11.30
N ILE A 28 -13.36 -18.44 -10.62
CA ILE A 28 -12.78 -17.15 -11.04
C ILE A 28 -11.24 -17.26 -11.17
N GLN A 29 -10.58 -17.91 -10.21
CA GLN A 29 -9.14 -18.18 -10.29
C GLN A 29 -8.79 -18.99 -11.55
N GLY A 30 -9.54 -20.06 -11.84
CA GLY A 30 -9.32 -20.89 -13.04
C GLY A 30 -9.45 -20.08 -14.33
N GLU A 31 -10.52 -19.33 -14.48
CA GLU A 31 -10.77 -18.49 -15.66
C GLU A 31 -9.70 -17.39 -15.83
N LEU A 32 -9.30 -16.75 -14.74
CA LEU A 32 -8.25 -15.71 -14.78
C LEU A 32 -6.89 -16.31 -15.12
N SER A 33 -6.56 -17.49 -14.59
CA SER A 33 -5.27 -18.16 -14.83
C SER A 33 -5.13 -18.64 -16.29
N GLU A 34 -6.23 -18.83 -17.01
CA GLU A 34 -6.19 -19.11 -18.44
C GLU A 34 -5.80 -17.88 -19.27
N LEU A 35 -6.04 -16.68 -18.75
CA LEU A 35 -5.77 -15.41 -19.45
C LEU A 35 -4.37 -14.87 -19.13
N PHE A 36 -3.94 -14.99 -17.88
CA PHE A 36 -2.65 -14.46 -17.43
C PHE A 36 -2.21 -15.13 -16.12
N PRO A 37 -0.88 -15.21 -15.86
CA PRO A 37 -0.36 -15.80 -14.65
C PRO A 37 -0.69 -14.93 -13.43
N CYS A 38 -1.61 -15.39 -12.60
CA CYS A 38 -2.09 -14.67 -11.43
C CYS A 38 -2.61 -15.59 -10.34
N GLU A 39 -2.68 -15.06 -9.11
CA GLU A 39 -3.30 -15.67 -7.94
C GLU A 39 -4.40 -14.76 -7.38
N LEU A 40 -5.61 -15.29 -7.20
CA LEU A 40 -6.71 -14.60 -6.54
C LEU A 40 -6.69 -14.88 -5.04
N GLN A 41 -6.32 -13.88 -4.25
CA GLN A 41 -6.36 -13.94 -2.80
C GLN A 41 -7.63 -13.31 -2.26
N VAL A 42 -8.42 -14.10 -1.51
CA VAL A 42 -9.68 -13.64 -0.89
C VAL A 42 -9.56 -13.74 0.63
N HIS A 43 -9.77 -12.62 1.30
CA HIS A 43 -9.73 -12.44 2.74
C HIS A 43 -11.11 -12.19 3.31
N SER A 44 -11.21 -11.86 4.62
CA SER A 44 -12.47 -11.58 5.30
C SER A 44 -13.19 -10.34 4.75
N SER A 45 -12.42 -9.30 4.42
CA SER A 45 -12.92 -7.99 4.00
C SER A 45 -12.38 -7.51 2.65
N SER A 46 -11.52 -8.29 1.99
CA SER A 46 -10.85 -7.87 0.76
C SER A 46 -10.51 -9.03 -0.17
N ALA A 47 -10.37 -8.72 -1.45
CA ALA A 47 -9.87 -9.64 -2.47
C ALA A 47 -8.87 -8.93 -3.37
N PHE A 48 -7.75 -9.60 -3.66
CA PHE A 48 -6.67 -9.07 -4.49
C PHE A 48 -6.32 -10.06 -5.60
N LEU A 49 -5.94 -9.51 -6.74
CA LEU A 49 -5.34 -10.28 -7.81
C LEU A 49 -3.83 -10.02 -7.82
N ILE A 50 -3.08 -11.04 -7.47
CA ILE A 50 -1.62 -10.97 -7.45
C ILE A 50 -1.12 -11.49 -8.80
N LEU A 51 -0.37 -10.66 -9.52
CA LEU A 51 0.25 -11.03 -10.79
C LEU A 51 1.62 -11.63 -10.54
N GLU A 52 2.04 -12.58 -11.37
CA GLU A 52 3.42 -13.07 -11.35
C GLU A 52 4.39 -11.98 -11.83
N GLU A 53 5.64 -12.05 -11.38
CA GLU A 53 6.68 -11.02 -11.49
C GLU A 53 6.87 -10.46 -12.92
N ASN A 54 6.64 -11.26 -13.94
CA ASN A 54 6.82 -10.86 -15.34
C ASN A 54 5.51 -10.44 -16.03
N CYS A 55 4.39 -10.42 -15.31
CA CYS A 55 3.08 -10.08 -15.88
C CYS A 55 2.82 -8.57 -15.75
N ARG A 56 2.90 -7.85 -16.87
CA ARG A 56 2.60 -6.41 -16.94
C ARG A 56 1.21 -6.18 -17.48
N LEU A 57 0.21 -6.21 -16.60
CA LEU A 57 -1.19 -5.94 -16.95
C LEU A 57 -1.66 -4.67 -16.24
N GLY A 58 -1.84 -3.60 -17.00
CA GLY A 58 -2.37 -2.35 -16.47
C GLY A 58 -1.45 -1.68 -15.44
N ARG A 59 -2.06 -0.96 -14.50
CA ARG A 59 -1.37 -0.32 -13.40
C ARG A 59 -1.28 -1.28 -12.23
N THR A 60 -0.08 -1.64 -11.84
CA THR A 60 0.20 -2.59 -10.74
C THR A 60 0.97 -1.89 -9.62
N PHE A 61 0.91 -2.40 -8.41
CA PHE A 61 1.74 -1.93 -7.30
C PHE A 61 2.59 -3.10 -6.77
N PRO A 62 3.88 -2.90 -6.50
CA PRO A 62 4.65 -1.66 -6.68
C PRO A 62 4.94 -1.33 -8.16
N GLU A 63 4.95 -0.03 -8.48
CA GLU A 63 5.44 0.49 -9.76
C GLU A 63 6.94 0.80 -9.65
N GLU A 64 7.66 0.83 -10.77
CA GLU A 64 9.07 1.24 -10.82
C GLU A 64 9.20 2.78 -10.70
N ASN A 65 8.77 3.35 -9.57
CA ASN A 65 8.88 4.78 -9.31
C ASN A 65 9.09 5.07 -7.81
N THR A 66 9.64 6.24 -7.52
CA THR A 66 9.99 6.65 -6.16
C THR A 66 8.78 6.76 -5.22
N LEU A 67 7.59 7.13 -5.72
CA LEU A 67 6.38 7.16 -4.88
C LEU A 67 5.98 5.78 -4.39
N SER A 68 6.11 4.78 -5.25
CA SER A 68 5.87 3.38 -4.89
C SER A 68 6.81 2.93 -3.78
N ASP A 69 8.10 3.26 -3.89
CA ASP A 69 9.11 2.95 -2.87
C ASP A 69 8.80 3.66 -1.54
N ILE A 70 8.40 4.93 -1.60
CA ILE A 70 8.01 5.71 -0.43
C ILE A 70 6.81 5.05 0.28
N VAL A 71 5.80 4.61 -0.46
CA VAL A 71 4.62 3.95 0.12
C VAL A 71 4.98 2.59 0.74
N LEU A 72 5.87 1.81 0.14
CA LEU A 72 6.36 0.57 0.73
C LEU A 72 7.06 0.82 2.08
N LEU A 73 7.88 1.87 2.17
CA LEU A 73 8.55 2.27 3.41
C LEU A 73 7.57 2.84 4.44
N LEU A 74 6.56 3.58 3.99
CA LEU A 74 5.49 4.05 4.86
C LEU A 74 4.73 2.89 5.50
N TYR A 75 4.43 1.85 4.73
CA TYR A 75 3.82 0.63 5.26
C TYR A 75 4.73 -0.13 6.22
N GLN A 76 6.04 -0.14 6.00
CA GLN A 76 6.98 -0.68 6.97
C GLN A 76 6.88 0.06 8.32
N LEU A 77 6.84 1.40 8.30
CA LEU A 77 6.67 2.20 9.53
C LEU A 77 5.31 1.94 10.19
N LEU A 78 4.25 1.87 9.42
CA LEU A 78 2.91 1.56 9.93
C LEU A 78 2.88 0.20 10.63
N GLN A 79 3.48 -0.83 10.04
CA GLN A 79 3.57 -2.15 10.67
C GLN A 79 4.38 -2.11 11.99
N GLU A 80 5.39 -1.25 12.07
CA GLU A 80 6.15 -1.04 13.30
C GLU A 80 5.29 -0.37 14.39
N GLU A 81 4.47 0.62 14.03
CA GLU A 81 3.50 1.24 14.94
C GLU A 81 2.44 0.22 15.44
N ILE A 82 1.96 -0.67 14.56
CA ILE A 82 1.05 -1.75 14.93
C ILE A 82 1.74 -2.74 15.87
N ARG A 83 2.94 -3.21 15.54
CA ARG A 83 3.68 -4.19 16.34
C ARG A 83 4.00 -3.68 17.75
N THR A 84 4.21 -2.37 17.88
CA THR A 84 4.48 -1.71 19.18
C THR A 84 3.21 -1.32 19.94
N GLY A 85 2.01 -1.61 19.41
CA GLY A 85 0.73 -1.32 20.04
C GLY A 85 0.31 0.15 20.01
N ARG A 86 0.99 1.00 19.21
CA ARG A 86 0.61 2.41 19.03
C ARG A 86 -0.53 2.60 18.03
N VAL A 87 -0.73 1.63 17.16
CA VAL A 87 -1.85 1.58 16.21
C VAL A 87 -2.56 0.24 16.39
N GLU A 88 -3.87 0.28 16.57
CA GLU A 88 -4.70 -0.93 16.67
C GLU A 88 -5.22 -1.29 15.28
N VAL A 89 -5.27 -2.61 15.01
CA VAL A 89 -5.89 -3.17 13.81
C VAL A 89 -7.25 -3.73 14.20
N PRO A 90 -8.36 -3.11 13.78
CA PRO A 90 -9.68 -3.60 14.09
C PRO A 90 -10.03 -4.87 13.29
N LEU A 91 -11.13 -5.53 13.68
CA LEU A 91 -11.57 -6.81 13.06
C LEU A 91 -11.98 -6.67 11.58
N ASP A 92 -12.34 -5.47 11.16
CA ASP A 92 -12.68 -5.17 9.76
C ASP A 92 -11.45 -4.90 8.88
N GLU A 93 -10.26 -5.03 9.45
CA GLU A 93 -8.97 -4.85 8.76
C GLU A 93 -8.77 -3.44 8.18
N GLN A 94 -9.54 -2.45 8.61
CA GLN A 94 -9.36 -1.05 8.22
C GLN A 94 -8.73 -0.26 9.36
N ILE A 95 -7.49 0.17 9.19
CA ILE A 95 -6.79 0.96 10.19
C ILE A 95 -7.28 2.40 10.11
N ARG A 96 -7.85 2.90 11.20
CA ARG A 96 -8.27 4.29 11.31
C ARG A 96 -7.21 5.11 12.02
N LEU A 97 -6.71 6.13 11.34
CA LEU A 97 -5.76 7.10 11.89
C LEU A 97 -6.35 8.51 11.82
N PRO A 98 -6.30 9.30 12.91
CA PRO A 98 -6.47 10.74 12.82
C PRO A 98 -5.55 11.32 11.75
N LYS A 99 -6.04 12.31 10.98
CA LYS A 99 -5.28 12.92 9.89
C LYS A 99 -3.89 13.38 10.33
N GLU A 100 -3.79 13.95 11.53
CA GLU A 100 -2.53 14.42 12.10
C GLU A 100 -1.55 13.27 12.37
N ASN A 101 -2.05 12.10 12.76
CA ASN A 101 -1.21 10.93 13.00
C ASN A 101 -0.70 10.33 11.68
N PHE A 102 -1.54 10.29 10.65
CA PHE A 102 -1.11 9.90 9.31
C PHE A 102 -0.06 10.87 8.77
N GLN A 103 -0.28 12.19 8.94
CA GLN A 103 0.69 13.22 8.55
C GLN A 103 2.04 13.03 9.24
N ARG A 104 2.05 12.76 10.56
CA ARG A 104 3.28 12.46 11.31
C ARG A 104 3.98 11.20 10.82
N LEU A 105 3.21 10.18 10.41
CA LEU A 105 3.78 8.95 9.84
C LEU A 105 4.50 9.22 8.52
N VAL A 106 3.89 10.05 7.65
CA VAL A 106 4.51 10.48 6.37
C VAL A 106 5.75 11.34 6.62
N GLU A 107 5.71 12.25 7.62
CA GLU A 107 6.84 13.07 8.02
C GLU A 107 8.01 12.21 8.51
N LYS A 108 7.74 11.27 9.41
CA LYS A 108 8.71 10.28 9.91
C LYS A 108 9.33 9.47 8.77
N CYS A 109 8.52 9.07 7.77
CA CYS A 109 9.00 8.38 6.59
C CYS A 109 10.02 9.24 5.81
N LYS A 110 9.70 10.50 5.58
CA LYS A 110 10.61 11.44 4.90
C LYS A 110 11.90 11.69 5.69
N GLU A 111 11.81 11.88 7.00
CA GLU A 111 12.97 12.09 7.87
C GLU A 111 13.89 10.87 7.92
N GLN A 112 13.31 9.68 8.04
CA GLN A 112 14.08 8.45 8.24
C GLN A 112 14.70 7.94 6.92
N PHE A 113 13.96 8.02 5.81
CA PHE A 113 14.34 7.41 4.55
C PHE A 113 14.65 8.41 3.43
N GLY A 114 14.40 9.69 3.65
CA GLY A 114 14.51 10.75 2.64
C GLY A 114 15.89 10.86 1.98
N VAL A 115 16.96 10.47 2.68
CA VAL A 115 18.33 10.44 2.10
C VAL A 115 18.39 9.51 0.89
N GLY A 116 17.61 8.42 0.89
CA GLY A 116 17.54 7.46 -0.20
C GLY A 116 16.61 7.83 -1.35
N PHE A 117 15.80 8.85 -1.17
CA PHE A 117 14.89 9.27 -2.24
C PHE A 117 15.67 10.00 -3.35
N ASN A 118 15.12 9.99 -4.55
CA ASN A 118 15.68 10.80 -5.63
C ASN A 118 15.68 12.30 -5.22
N LYS A 119 16.47 13.11 -5.93
CA LYS A 119 16.68 14.53 -5.60
C LYS A 119 15.35 15.29 -5.47
N THR A 120 14.39 15.03 -6.33
CA THR A 120 13.09 15.71 -6.33
C THR A 120 12.36 15.52 -5.01
N TYR A 121 12.17 14.28 -4.56
CA TYR A 121 11.44 13.97 -3.32
C TYR A 121 12.24 14.30 -2.07
N ARG A 122 13.57 14.23 -2.14
CA ARG A 122 14.45 14.61 -1.03
C ARG A 122 14.37 16.10 -0.72
N GLU A 123 14.41 16.95 -1.77
CA GLU A 123 14.41 18.41 -1.64
C GLU A 123 13.01 19.02 -1.59
N MET A 124 11.97 18.22 -1.86
CA MET A 124 10.57 18.67 -1.86
C MET A 124 10.16 19.15 -0.48
N ILE A 125 9.45 20.28 -0.39
CA ILE A 125 8.88 20.75 0.87
C ILE A 125 7.84 19.77 1.38
N PHE A 126 7.71 19.66 2.70
CA PHE A 126 6.86 18.63 3.32
C PHE A 126 5.40 18.67 2.85
N ALA A 127 4.82 19.85 2.70
CA ALA A 127 3.42 19.98 2.28
C ALA A 127 3.16 19.40 0.87
N GLU A 128 4.10 19.56 -0.07
CA GLU A 128 4.02 18.98 -1.40
C GLU A 128 4.29 17.47 -1.34
N PHE A 129 5.30 17.05 -0.60
CA PHE A 129 5.62 15.64 -0.39
C PHE A 129 4.43 14.86 0.17
N TYR A 130 3.79 15.41 1.23
CA TYR A 130 2.59 14.82 1.82
C TYR A 130 1.46 14.68 0.80
N ARG A 131 1.20 15.73 0.02
CA ARG A 131 0.16 15.72 -1.01
C ARG A 131 0.43 14.66 -2.08
N GLU A 132 1.65 14.58 -2.61
CA GLU A 132 2.03 13.59 -3.62
C GLU A 132 1.85 12.16 -3.11
N VAL A 133 2.27 11.87 -1.87
CA VAL A 133 2.10 10.55 -1.24
C VAL A 133 0.62 10.25 -1.01
N TYR A 134 -0.13 11.22 -0.48
CA TYR A 134 -1.56 11.10 -0.22
C TYR A 134 -2.33 10.80 -1.52
N ASP A 135 -2.17 11.64 -2.55
CA ASP A 135 -2.86 11.51 -3.82
C ASP A 135 -2.52 10.18 -4.52
N TYR A 136 -1.26 9.75 -4.43
CA TYR A 136 -0.83 8.46 -4.96
C TYR A 136 -1.53 7.28 -4.29
N MET A 137 -1.57 7.28 -2.94
CA MET A 137 -2.24 6.22 -2.17
C MET A 137 -3.76 6.22 -2.36
N GLU A 138 -4.40 7.40 -2.43
CA GLU A 138 -5.83 7.54 -2.67
C GLU A 138 -6.20 7.04 -4.08
N ASN A 139 -5.44 7.43 -5.10
CA ASN A 139 -5.63 6.97 -6.49
C ASN A 139 -5.50 5.45 -6.66
N LEU A 140 -4.71 4.79 -5.79
CA LEU A 140 -4.58 3.34 -5.75
C LEU A 140 -5.60 2.68 -4.79
N MET A 141 -6.54 3.44 -4.23
CA MET A 141 -7.53 2.97 -3.26
C MET A 141 -6.90 2.29 -2.03
N MET A 142 -5.70 2.69 -1.65
CA MET A 142 -4.99 2.20 -0.45
C MET A 142 -5.45 2.91 0.82
N ILE A 143 -5.88 4.15 0.67
CA ILE A 143 -6.44 4.97 1.74
C ILE A 143 -7.74 5.62 1.30
N GLU A 144 -8.52 6.04 2.28
CA GLU A 144 -9.72 6.85 2.11
C GLU A 144 -9.81 7.88 3.24
N GLN A 145 -10.17 9.11 2.92
CA GLN A 145 -10.45 10.11 3.95
C GLN A 145 -11.96 10.18 4.21
N ALA A 146 -12.37 9.92 5.43
CA ALA A 146 -13.75 10.07 5.87
C ALA A 146 -13.81 10.61 7.31
N TYR A 147 -14.78 11.46 7.60
CA TYR A 147 -15.03 12.02 8.93
C TYR A 147 -13.84 12.67 9.64
N GLY A 148 -12.88 13.18 8.87
CA GLY A 148 -11.66 13.81 9.40
C GLY A 148 -10.49 12.86 9.65
N ASP A 149 -10.69 11.57 9.49
CA ASP A 149 -9.69 10.53 9.66
C ASP A 149 -9.25 9.93 8.31
N ILE A 150 -8.10 9.28 8.32
CA ILE A 150 -7.58 8.46 7.22
C ILE A 150 -7.82 6.99 7.54
N TYR A 151 -8.52 6.32 6.68
CA TYR A 151 -8.73 4.88 6.72
C TYR A 151 -7.73 4.21 5.80
N ILE A 152 -6.83 3.42 6.38
CA ILE A 152 -5.82 2.64 5.63
C ILE A 152 -6.38 1.25 5.44
N ARG A 153 -6.48 0.82 4.19
CA ARG A 153 -7.10 -0.46 3.81
C ARG A 153 -6.15 -1.64 4.02
N SER A 154 -6.68 -2.85 4.07
CA SER A 154 -5.97 -4.09 4.42
C SER A 154 -4.78 -4.44 3.51
N VAL A 155 -4.67 -3.84 2.34
CA VAL A 155 -3.50 -3.98 1.46
C VAL A 155 -2.18 -3.61 2.18
N ALA A 156 -2.23 -2.65 3.11
CA ALA A 156 -1.07 -2.24 3.91
C ALA A 156 -0.44 -3.38 4.73
N GLY A 157 -1.22 -4.35 5.15
CA GLY A 157 -0.73 -5.51 5.92
C GLY A 157 0.08 -6.53 5.10
N LYS A 158 0.05 -6.43 3.77
CA LYS A 158 0.62 -7.40 2.85
C LYS A 158 1.81 -6.90 2.06
N ILE A 159 1.98 -5.60 1.97
CA ILE A 159 2.97 -4.95 1.14
C ILE A 159 3.84 -4.07 2.03
N MET A 160 5.14 -4.31 2.04
CA MET A 160 6.11 -3.39 2.65
C MET A 160 7.43 -3.43 1.90
N GLY A 161 8.12 -2.30 1.89
CA GLY A 161 9.50 -2.19 1.45
C GLY A 161 10.47 -2.17 2.63
N LYS A 162 11.70 -2.57 2.38
CA LYS A 162 12.81 -2.46 3.33
C LYS A 162 14.07 -2.06 2.58
N TYR A 163 14.74 -1.01 3.04
CA TYR A 163 16.07 -0.71 2.54
C TYR A 163 17.09 -1.77 3.00
N PRO A 164 18.13 -2.06 2.19
CA PRO A 164 19.27 -2.83 2.63
C PRO A 164 19.85 -2.30 3.94
N GLU A 165 20.44 -3.16 4.77
CA GLU A 165 20.97 -2.78 6.10
C GLU A 165 22.14 -1.79 6.03
N ASP A 166 22.80 -1.69 4.89
CA ASP A 166 23.90 -0.78 4.57
C ASP A 166 23.45 0.53 3.90
N PHE A 167 22.13 0.68 3.65
CA PHE A 167 21.57 1.87 3.04
C PHE A 167 21.88 3.14 3.86
N GLY A 168 22.46 4.14 3.20
CA GLY A 168 22.84 5.41 3.84
C GLY A 168 24.16 5.37 4.63
N LYS A 169 24.85 4.23 4.67
CA LYS A 169 26.25 4.20 5.07
C LYS A 169 27.07 4.70 3.86
N GLU A 170 27.60 5.92 3.94
CA GLU A 170 28.58 6.39 2.97
C GLU A 170 29.72 5.36 2.90
N ASP A 171 30.05 4.92 1.69
CA ASP A 171 31.32 4.27 1.42
C ASP A 171 32.41 5.29 1.84
N LYS A 172 32.90 5.16 3.07
CA LYS A 172 34.17 5.77 3.42
C LYS A 172 35.20 4.97 2.65
N GLY A 173 35.43 5.41 1.40
CA GLY A 173 36.51 4.93 0.62
C GLY A 173 37.80 5.01 1.44
N ASP A 174 38.44 3.88 1.61
CA ASP A 174 39.81 3.81 2.10
C ASP A 174 40.67 4.72 1.24
N GLU A 175 41.17 5.82 1.80
CA GLU A 175 42.34 6.53 1.33
C GLU A 175 43.62 5.79 1.72
#